data_87f81c67e6e7b869b4f9bb31de8f597c
#
_entry.id   87f81c67e6e7b869b4f9bb31de8f597c
#
_cell.length_a   1.000
_cell.length_b   1.000
_cell.length_c   1.000
_cell.angle_alpha   90.00
_cell.angle_beta   90.00
_cell.angle_gamma   90.00
#
_symmetry.space_group_name_H-M   'P 1'
#
loop_
_entity.id
_entity.type
_entity.pdbx_description
1 polymer ?
#
loop_
_entity_poly.entity_id
_entity_poly.type
_entity_poly.pdbx_seq_one_letter_code
_entity_poly.pdbx_strand_id
1 'polypeptide(L)'
;MKILIKLVILLVLFGCNDNITNSTYTDNNQIARSSDYNTPDHGSLEQPFIVGGEEVDPACPNCKYPFMVSLRYSGGHWCGGSLVREDWVITAAHCVEGVSQNSLQVKIGLHNVNSTTGDVTKNVDDIIVHPQYSGWSLDNDYALLHLSSPVTTFEPIQLITDNLHDDEPVMATTMGWGATSSGGWGSNVLMEVDVPIDESCGNIGNEVTNNMVCAGDWNGGEDSCQGDSGGPLIMTNDEGEYELIGIVSWGYGWADAGYPGVYSRIYTRLPWFFDYIGEPEDDILLGDINFDGLHNVTDIVIVVNFVLGNSTPSDDEFTASDMNVDGILNILDVIEVVNIILGSNDLARTVEWLEKNFPELETKKRLEKLQEYKYEIIN
;
A
#
# COMPACT_ATOMS: atom_id res chain seq x y z
N MET A 1 2.01 40.25 -2.23
CA MET A 1 2.15 38.95 -1.61
C MET A 1 1.58 37.80 -2.46
N LYS A 2 0.47 37.98 -3.20
CA LYS A 2 -0.12 36.95 -4.09
C LYS A 2 0.64 36.69 -5.41
N ILE A 3 1.56 37.53 -5.82
CA ILE A 3 2.32 37.41 -7.08
C ILE A 3 3.62 36.63 -6.88
N LEU A 4 4.19 36.62 -5.67
CA LEU A 4 5.41 35.87 -5.36
C LEU A 4 5.16 34.36 -5.24
N ILE A 5 3.98 33.97 -4.74
CA ILE A 5 3.60 32.55 -4.57
C ILE A 5 3.47 31.81 -5.91
N LYS A 6 3.00 32.51 -6.97
CA LYS A 6 2.92 31.90 -8.31
C LYS A 6 4.28 31.68 -8.98
N LEU A 7 5.34 32.38 -8.53
CA LEU A 7 6.68 32.23 -9.12
C LEU A 7 7.45 31.06 -8.53
N VAL A 8 7.16 30.69 -7.27
CA VAL A 8 7.81 29.56 -6.59
C VAL A 8 7.28 28.21 -7.08
N ILE A 9 5.97 28.12 -7.33
CA ILE A 9 5.34 26.91 -7.91
C ILE A 9 5.86 26.64 -9.33
N LEU A 10 6.23 27.69 -10.08
CA LEU A 10 6.78 27.55 -11.44
C LEU A 10 8.24 27.06 -11.43
N LEU A 11 8.98 27.24 -10.33
CA LEU A 11 10.39 26.79 -10.23
C LEU A 11 10.52 25.31 -9.86
N VAL A 12 9.53 24.73 -9.17
CA VAL A 12 9.47 23.29 -8.88
C VAL A 12 9.09 22.48 -10.14
N LEU A 13 8.40 23.11 -11.10
CA LEU A 13 7.99 22.47 -12.35
C LEU A 13 9.03 22.53 -13.48
N PHE A 14 10.18 23.22 -13.31
CA PHE A 14 11.20 23.41 -14.35
C PHE A 14 12.63 23.03 -13.93
N GLY A 15 12.81 22.25 -12.89
CA GLY A 15 14.12 21.98 -12.30
C GLY A 15 14.90 20.80 -12.88
N CYS A 16 14.78 20.45 -14.13
CA CYS A 16 15.80 19.66 -14.83
C CYS A 16 16.68 20.60 -15.64
N ASN A 17 17.69 21.18 -15.06
CA ASN A 17 18.58 22.11 -15.76
C ASN A 17 19.98 21.50 -15.89
N ASP A 18 20.31 21.10 -17.11
CA ASP A 18 21.62 20.61 -17.50
C ASP A 18 22.68 21.69 -17.29
N ASN A 19 23.58 21.47 -16.33
CA ASN A 19 24.88 22.13 -16.32
C ASN A 19 25.92 21.21 -16.97
N ILE A 20 25.92 21.17 -18.30
CA ILE A 20 27.04 20.60 -19.05
C ILE A 20 28.19 21.61 -19.01
N THR A 21 29.17 21.39 -18.16
CA THR A 21 30.47 22.03 -18.29
C THR A 21 31.25 21.35 -19.40
N ASN A 22 31.43 22.07 -20.52
CA ASN A 22 32.30 21.66 -21.62
C ASN A 22 33.74 21.38 -21.12
N SER A 23 34.12 20.13 -21.07
CA SER A 23 35.49 19.71 -21.06
C SER A 23 35.89 19.34 -22.48
N THR A 24 36.64 20.22 -23.12
CA THR A 24 37.26 19.94 -24.42
C THR A 24 38.39 18.96 -24.23
N TYR A 25 38.23 17.73 -24.70
CA TYR A 25 39.33 16.79 -24.92
C TYR A 25 39.52 16.61 -26.42
N THR A 26 40.64 17.11 -26.91
CA THR A 26 41.11 16.88 -28.28
C THR A 26 41.86 15.56 -28.28
N ASP A 27 41.40 14.57 -29.04
CA ASP A 27 42.22 13.46 -29.46
C ASP A 27 42.29 13.33 -30.99
N ASN A 28 43.51 13.43 -31.47
CA ASN A 28 43.89 13.18 -32.86
C ASN A 28 44.20 11.69 -32.99
N ASN A 29 43.43 10.96 -33.80
CA ASN A 29 44.01 9.89 -34.64
C ASN A 29 43.02 9.46 -35.72
N GLN A 30 43.34 9.82 -36.94
CA GLN A 30 42.79 9.22 -38.15
C GLN A 30 43.50 7.89 -38.42
N ILE A 31 42.76 6.81 -38.70
CA ILE A 31 43.16 5.73 -39.63
C ILE A 31 41.93 4.97 -40.16
N ALA A 32 41.82 5.02 -41.49
CA ALA A 32 41.37 3.99 -42.46
C ALA A 32 39.94 3.40 -42.39
N ARG A 33 39.26 3.63 -43.51
CA ARG A 33 38.09 2.97 -44.03
C ARG A 33 38.30 1.45 -44.26
N SER A 34 37.32 0.65 -43.89
CA SER A 34 36.91 -0.51 -44.72
C SER A 34 35.44 -0.79 -44.55
N SER A 35 34.82 -0.96 -45.69
CA SER A 35 33.40 -1.27 -45.94
C SER A 35 33.06 -2.70 -45.56
N ASP A 36 31.73 -2.93 -45.35
CA ASP A 36 31.01 -4.18 -45.37
C ASP A 36 31.05 -5.03 -44.09
N TYR A 37 30.03 -4.83 -43.24
CA TYR A 37 29.36 -5.94 -42.57
C TYR A 37 27.87 -5.62 -42.40
N ASN A 38 27.00 -6.44 -42.94
CA ASN A 38 25.58 -6.53 -42.65
C ASN A 38 25.40 -6.77 -41.13
N THR A 39 24.97 -5.78 -40.38
CA THR A 39 24.45 -6.01 -39.06
C THR A 39 22.99 -6.42 -39.15
N PRO A 40 22.58 -7.49 -38.46
CA PRO A 40 21.16 -7.81 -38.33
C PRO A 40 20.48 -6.65 -37.58
N ASP A 41 19.29 -6.32 -38.05
CA ASP A 41 18.35 -5.41 -37.41
C ASP A 41 18.10 -5.93 -35.97
N HIS A 42 18.82 -5.37 -35.02
CA HIS A 42 18.48 -5.49 -33.60
C HIS A 42 17.34 -4.52 -33.37
N GLY A 43 16.12 -5.08 -33.31
CA GLY A 43 14.94 -4.37 -32.90
C GLY A 43 15.26 -3.48 -31.72
N SER A 44 14.77 -2.26 -31.75
CA SER A 44 14.87 -1.27 -30.68
C SER A 44 14.50 -1.93 -29.35
N LEU A 45 15.50 -2.19 -28.53
CA LEU A 45 15.28 -2.47 -27.11
C LEU A 45 14.72 -1.19 -26.53
N GLU A 46 13.41 -1.15 -26.33
CA GLU A 46 12.78 -0.10 -25.55
C GLU A 46 13.40 -0.16 -24.14
N GLN A 47 13.95 0.96 -23.70
CA GLN A 47 14.55 1.07 -22.38
C GLN A 47 13.44 1.13 -21.34
N PRO A 48 13.53 0.46 -20.20
CA PRO A 48 12.52 0.49 -19.14
C PRO A 48 12.42 1.86 -18.44
N PHE A 49 11.31 2.15 -17.81
CA PHE A 49 10.69 3.48 -17.63
C PHE A 49 10.13 3.74 -16.19
N ILE A 50 10.70 4.00 -15.29
CA ILE A 50 11.06 4.61 -14.01
C ILE A 50 12.55 4.54 -14.09
N VAL A 51 13.32 5.47 -13.59
CA VAL A 51 14.75 5.35 -13.79
C VAL A 51 15.19 4.00 -13.24
N GLY A 52 15.63 3.08 -14.12
CA GLY A 52 16.00 1.71 -13.75
C GLY A 52 14.86 0.69 -13.58
N GLY A 53 13.58 1.09 -13.72
CA GLY A 53 12.44 0.22 -13.45
C GLY A 53 11.96 -0.66 -14.61
N GLU A 54 10.97 -1.49 -14.36
CA GLU A 54 10.35 -2.40 -15.32
C GLU A 54 8.82 -2.21 -15.38
N GLU A 55 8.20 -2.68 -16.45
CA GLU A 55 6.75 -2.67 -16.59
C GLU A 55 6.12 -3.66 -15.61
N VAL A 56 5.07 -3.21 -14.90
CA VAL A 56 4.35 -4.03 -13.92
C VAL A 56 3.66 -5.20 -14.60
N ASP A 57 3.94 -6.42 -14.15
CA ASP A 57 3.29 -7.65 -14.61
C ASP A 57 2.89 -8.53 -13.38
N PRO A 58 1.64 -9.01 -13.31
CA PRO A 58 0.58 -8.87 -14.29
C PRO A 58 -0.12 -7.52 -14.28
N ALA A 59 -0.50 -7.06 -15.49
CA ALA A 59 -1.39 -5.93 -15.67
C ALA A 59 -2.81 -6.24 -15.19
N CYS A 60 -3.60 -5.20 -14.85
CA CYS A 60 -5.01 -5.37 -14.50
C CYS A 60 -5.83 -5.98 -15.67
N PRO A 61 -6.85 -6.84 -15.41
CA PRO A 61 -7.58 -6.97 -14.12
C PRO A 61 -6.97 -7.89 -13.07
N ASN A 62 -5.94 -8.65 -13.35
CA ASN A 62 -5.23 -9.49 -12.35
C ASN A 62 -4.05 -8.72 -11.74
N CYS A 63 -4.29 -7.46 -11.42
CA CYS A 63 -3.25 -6.49 -11.05
C CYS A 63 -2.33 -6.97 -9.93
N LYS A 64 -1.02 -6.79 -10.16
CA LYS A 64 -0.03 -6.89 -9.08
C LYS A 64 -0.29 -5.85 -7.98
N TYR A 65 -0.75 -4.64 -8.37
CA TYR A 65 -1.02 -3.53 -7.46
C TYR A 65 -2.45 -2.98 -7.65
N PRO A 66 -3.48 -3.68 -7.13
CA PRO A 66 -4.88 -3.30 -7.34
C PRO A 66 -5.23 -1.94 -6.70
N PHE A 67 -4.49 -1.53 -5.68
CA PHE A 67 -4.67 -0.28 -4.95
C PHE A 67 -4.08 0.96 -5.65
N MET A 68 -3.35 0.78 -6.77
CA MET A 68 -2.70 1.90 -7.45
C MET A 68 -3.72 2.85 -8.07
N VAL A 69 -3.57 4.15 -7.80
CA VAL A 69 -4.51 5.20 -8.21
C VAL A 69 -3.82 6.22 -9.10
N SER A 70 -4.48 6.59 -10.20
CA SER A 70 -4.14 7.75 -11.02
C SER A 70 -5.07 8.91 -10.68
N LEU A 71 -4.55 9.97 -10.08
CA LEU A 71 -5.26 11.24 -9.92
C LEU A 71 -5.37 11.93 -11.26
N ARG A 72 -6.60 12.36 -11.62
CA ARG A 72 -6.90 12.98 -12.92
C ARG A 72 -7.32 14.43 -12.71
N TYR A 73 -6.53 15.35 -13.25
CA TYR A 73 -6.85 16.76 -13.26
C TYR A 73 -6.96 17.26 -14.71
N SER A 74 -8.05 17.97 -15.04
CA SER A 74 -8.34 18.38 -16.42
C SER A 74 -8.31 17.25 -17.45
N GLY A 75 -8.64 16.01 -17.01
CA GLY A 75 -8.74 14.82 -17.87
C GLY A 75 -7.41 14.08 -18.11
N GLY A 76 -6.27 14.64 -17.71
CA GLY A 76 -4.94 14.00 -17.78
C GLY A 76 -4.52 13.36 -16.45
N HIS A 77 -3.55 12.44 -16.49
CA HIS A 77 -2.83 12.00 -15.30
C HIS A 77 -2.08 13.19 -14.72
N TRP A 78 -2.14 13.33 -13.39
CA TRP A 78 -1.56 14.46 -12.67
C TRP A 78 -0.60 14.00 -11.57
N CYS A 79 -1.06 13.04 -10.75
CA CYS A 79 -0.34 12.46 -9.62
C CYS A 79 -0.76 11.00 -9.44
N GLY A 80 0.03 10.26 -8.66
CA GLY A 80 -0.32 8.96 -8.12
C GLY A 80 -1.12 9.05 -6.83
N GLY A 81 -1.53 7.90 -6.32
CA GLY A 81 -2.19 7.72 -5.03
C GLY A 81 -2.37 6.25 -4.71
N SER A 82 -2.86 5.95 -3.52
CA SER A 82 -3.11 4.59 -3.03
C SER A 82 -4.51 4.49 -2.47
N LEU A 83 -5.29 3.51 -2.92
CA LEU A 83 -6.57 3.14 -2.31
C LEU A 83 -6.28 2.44 -0.97
N VAL A 84 -6.74 3.02 0.15
CA VAL A 84 -6.46 2.52 1.51
C VAL A 84 -7.70 2.06 2.26
N ARG A 85 -8.89 2.44 1.79
CA ARG A 85 -10.22 1.89 2.11
C ARG A 85 -11.06 1.94 0.86
N GLU A 86 -12.19 1.28 0.85
CA GLU A 86 -13.10 1.26 -0.31
C GLU A 86 -13.46 2.67 -0.83
N ASP A 87 -13.48 3.67 0.03
CA ASP A 87 -13.87 5.05 -0.28
C ASP A 87 -12.79 6.10 0.06
N TRP A 88 -11.55 5.67 0.39
CA TRP A 88 -10.45 6.56 0.72
C TRP A 88 -9.19 6.31 -0.09
N VAL A 89 -8.62 7.40 -0.60
CA VAL A 89 -7.32 7.42 -1.29
C VAL A 89 -6.35 8.31 -0.53
N ILE A 90 -5.13 7.82 -0.32
CA ILE A 90 -3.99 8.62 0.16
C ILE A 90 -3.20 9.13 -1.04
N THR A 91 -2.77 10.40 -0.97
CA THR A 91 -1.86 11.03 -1.92
C THR A 91 -1.02 12.11 -1.22
N ALA A 92 -0.15 12.79 -1.94
CA ALA A 92 0.61 13.93 -1.44
C ALA A 92 -0.24 15.21 -1.38
N ALA A 93 -0.03 16.04 -0.36
CA ALA A 93 -0.70 17.32 -0.21
C ALA A 93 -0.38 18.28 -1.37
N HIS A 94 0.88 18.29 -1.86
CA HIS A 94 1.29 19.16 -2.96
C HIS A 94 0.54 18.86 -4.27
N CYS A 95 0.01 17.65 -4.43
CA CYS A 95 -0.81 17.27 -5.58
C CYS A 95 -2.19 17.95 -5.60
N VAL A 96 -2.73 18.28 -4.42
CA VAL A 96 -4.14 18.67 -4.26
C VAL A 96 -4.35 19.97 -3.52
N GLU A 97 -3.29 20.61 -2.97
CA GLU A 97 -3.39 21.92 -2.32
C GLU A 97 -3.97 22.98 -3.27
N GLY A 98 -5.11 23.54 -2.88
CA GLY A 98 -5.81 24.55 -3.67
C GLY A 98 -6.54 24.02 -4.90
N VAL A 99 -6.60 22.71 -5.09
CA VAL A 99 -7.40 22.03 -6.12
C VAL A 99 -8.84 21.91 -5.63
N SER A 100 -9.80 22.20 -6.53
CA SER A 100 -11.21 21.95 -6.22
C SER A 100 -11.53 20.47 -6.43
N GLN A 101 -12.22 19.85 -5.45
CA GLN A 101 -12.68 18.45 -5.55
C GLN A 101 -13.49 18.18 -6.83
N ASN A 102 -14.29 19.15 -7.28
CA ASN A 102 -15.10 18.99 -8.50
C ASN A 102 -14.26 18.91 -9.81
N SER A 103 -12.99 19.27 -9.76
CA SER A 103 -12.06 19.18 -10.90
C SER A 103 -11.12 17.99 -10.83
N LEU A 104 -11.26 17.15 -9.77
CA LEU A 104 -10.43 15.99 -9.52
C LEU A 104 -11.26 14.70 -9.67
N GLN A 105 -10.71 13.76 -10.40
CA GLN A 105 -11.21 12.38 -10.47
C GLN A 105 -10.07 11.43 -10.17
N VAL A 106 -10.39 10.22 -9.75
CA VAL A 106 -9.43 9.13 -9.58
C VAL A 106 -9.78 7.96 -10.48
N LYS A 107 -8.75 7.28 -10.97
CA LYS A 107 -8.87 6.01 -11.68
C LYS A 107 -8.06 4.95 -10.95
N ILE A 108 -8.70 3.83 -10.63
CA ILE A 108 -8.13 2.70 -9.87
C ILE A 108 -8.10 1.47 -10.78
N GLY A 109 -7.07 0.63 -10.63
CA GLY A 109 -6.89 -0.57 -11.45
C GLY A 109 -6.44 -0.28 -12.88
N LEU A 110 -5.76 0.85 -13.09
CA LEU A 110 -5.30 1.29 -14.39
C LEU A 110 -3.87 0.79 -14.64
N HIS A 111 -3.65 0.08 -15.73
CA HIS A 111 -2.30 -0.26 -16.18
C HIS A 111 -1.79 0.77 -17.23
N ASN A 112 -2.54 0.98 -18.28
CA ASN A 112 -2.21 2.01 -19.26
C ASN A 112 -2.99 3.29 -18.96
N VAL A 113 -2.26 4.38 -18.68
CA VAL A 113 -2.82 5.69 -18.27
C VAL A 113 -3.79 6.29 -19.28
N ASN A 114 -3.69 5.90 -20.54
CA ASN A 114 -4.58 6.32 -21.63
C ASN A 114 -5.75 5.35 -21.86
N SER A 115 -5.81 4.23 -21.14
CA SER A 115 -6.92 3.27 -21.27
C SER A 115 -8.24 3.88 -20.78
N THR A 116 -9.32 3.42 -21.39
CA THR A 116 -10.70 3.74 -21.00
C THR A 116 -11.47 2.49 -20.57
N THR A 117 -10.76 1.36 -20.41
CA THR A 117 -11.37 0.06 -20.08
C THR A 117 -10.57 -0.63 -18.98
N GLY A 118 -11.28 -1.32 -18.10
CA GLY A 118 -10.67 -2.13 -17.03
C GLY A 118 -10.38 -1.37 -15.73
N ASP A 119 -10.62 -0.06 -15.72
CA ASP A 119 -10.47 0.79 -14.53
C ASP A 119 -11.82 1.17 -13.89
N VAL A 120 -11.75 1.53 -12.61
CA VAL A 120 -12.87 2.17 -11.91
C VAL A 120 -12.57 3.66 -11.81
N THR A 121 -13.48 4.50 -12.35
CA THR A 121 -13.40 5.96 -12.23
C THR A 121 -14.34 6.45 -11.14
N LYS A 122 -13.84 7.25 -10.20
CA LYS A 122 -14.61 7.88 -9.13
C LYS A 122 -14.38 9.38 -9.10
N ASN A 123 -15.42 10.11 -8.67
CA ASN A 123 -15.29 11.52 -8.31
C ASN A 123 -14.82 11.61 -6.86
N VAL A 124 -14.11 12.67 -6.56
CA VAL A 124 -13.72 13.05 -5.20
C VAL A 124 -14.78 14.01 -4.66
N ASP A 125 -15.31 13.77 -3.48
CA ASP A 125 -16.28 14.64 -2.83
C ASP A 125 -15.71 15.40 -1.61
N ASP A 126 -14.55 14.97 -1.08
CA ASP A 126 -13.78 15.75 -0.10
C ASP A 126 -12.27 15.59 -0.30
N ILE A 127 -11.52 16.66 0.03
CA ILE A 127 -10.05 16.72 0.00
C ILE A 127 -9.57 17.23 1.34
N ILE A 128 -8.86 16.39 2.08
CA ILE A 128 -8.35 16.69 3.41
C ILE A 128 -6.81 16.76 3.35
N VAL A 129 -6.27 17.97 3.34
CA VAL A 129 -4.83 18.21 3.43
C VAL A 129 -4.41 18.20 4.91
N HIS A 130 -3.29 17.57 5.23
CA HIS A 130 -2.77 17.52 6.58
C HIS A 130 -2.61 18.95 7.15
N PRO A 131 -3.14 19.28 8.36
CA PRO A 131 -3.20 20.64 8.87
C PRO A 131 -1.82 21.28 9.12
N GLN A 132 -0.78 20.48 9.24
CA GLN A 132 0.60 20.94 9.41
C GLN A 132 1.42 20.85 8.10
N TYR A 133 0.79 20.61 6.96
CA TYR A 133 1.48 20.63 5.69
C TYR A 133 2.18 21.97 5.43
N SER A 134 3.42 21.90 5.00
CA SER A 134 4.23 23.07 4.67
C SER A 134 4.66 23.02 3.20
N GLY A 135 4.00 23.78 2.35
CA GLY A 135 4.37 23.91 0.94
C GLY A 135 5.77 24.50 0.69
N TRP A 136 6.49 24.92 1.73
CA TRP A 136 7.89 25.38 1.62
C TRP A 136 8.89 24.25 1.84
N SER A 137 8.71 23.44 2.88
CA SER A 137 9.62 22.34 3.25
C SER A 137 9.12 20.99 2.81
N LEU A 138 7.91 20.90 2.27
CA LEU A 138 7.17 19.67 1.98
C LEU A 138 7.04 18.74 3.20
N ASP A 139 7.17 19.30 4.43
CA ASP A 139 6.92 18.55 5.64
C ASP A 139 5.41 18.31 5.82
N ASN A 140 5.05 17.12 6.30
CA ASN A 140 3.67 16.65 6.39
C ASN A 140 2.93 16.68 5.04
N ASP A 141 3.57 16.24 3.98
CA ASP A 141 3.02 16.22 2.61
C ASP A 141 2.04 15.06 2.42
N TYR A 142 0.92 15.11 3.15
CA TYR A 142 -0.15 14.11 3.16
C TYR A 142 -1.48 14.73 2.79
N ALA A 143 -2.27 14.02 1.99
CA ALA A 143 -3.67 14.31 1.77
C ALA A 143 -4.50 13.04 1.68
N LEU A 144 -5.75 13.13 2.16
CA LEU A 144 -6.79 12.14 2.02
C LEU A 144 -7.84 12.64 1.01
N LEU A 145 -8.29 11.76 0.14
CA LEU A 145 -9.40 11.99 -0.79
C LEU A 145 -10.53 11.05 -0.44
N HIS A 146 -11.69 11.59 -0.10
CA HIS A 146 -12.91 10.81 0.06
C HIS A 146 -13.58 10.64 -1.31
N LEU A 147 -13.96 9.40 -1.63
CA LEU A 147 -14.59 9.04 -2.90
C LEU A 147 -16.11 9.14 -2.78
N SER A 148 -16.76 9.64 -3.82
CA SER A 148 -18.23 9.80 -3.85
C SER A 148 -19.04 8.48 -3.76
N SER A 149 -18.38 7.35 -3.87
CA SER A 149 -18.93 6.01 -3.66
C SER A 149 -17.82 4.97 -3.55
N PRO A 150 -18.02 3.86 -2.81
CA PRO A 150 -16.98 2.87 -2.55
C PRO A 150 -16.51 2.14 -3.83
N VAL A 151 -15.30 1.62 -3.76
CA VAL A 151 -14.64 0.77 -4.75
C VAL A 151 -14.54 -0.63 -4.15
N THR A 152 -15.39 -1.54 -4.61
CA THR A 152 -15.47 -2.94 -4.12
C THR A 152 -14.82 -3.94 -5.07
N THR A 153 -14.15 -3.45 -6.13
CA THR A 153 -13.58 -4.29 -7.19
C THR A 153 -12.09 -4.53 -7.00
N PHE A 154 -11.43 -3.65 -6.26
CA PHE A 154 -9.99 -3.66 -6.02
C PHE A 154 -9.71 -3.62 -4.53
N GLU A 155 -8.77 -4.45 -4.09
CA GLU A 155 -8.35 -4.50 -2.69
C GLU A 155 -7.53 -3.26 -2.31
N PRO A 156 -7.89 -2.56 -1.22
CA PRO A 156 -7.09 -1.50 -0.65
C PRO A 156 -5.76 -2.03 -0.09
N ILE A 157 -4.72 -1.18 -0.10
CA ILE A 157 -3.47 -1.49 0.59
C ILE A 157 -3.56 -1.13 2.07
N GLN A 158 -2.97 -1.97 2.92
CA GLN A 158 -2.84 -1.68 4.35
C GLN A 158 -1.75 -0.63 4.61
N LEU A 159 -1.94 0.16 5.66
CA LEU A 159 -0.89 1.06 6.15
C LEU A 159 0.05 0.29 7.06
N ILE A 160 1.35 0.55 6.96
CA ILE A 160 2.30 0.00 7.93
C ILE A 160 1.94 0.45 9.35
N THR A 161 1.86 -0.49 10.29
CA THR A 161 1.55 -0.22 11.69
C THR A 161 2.77 -0.24 12.60
N ASP A 162 3.84 -0.88 12.18
CA ASP A 162 5.11 -0.93 12.89
C ASP A 162 6.14 0.04 12.30
N ASN A 163 7.07 0.49 13.14
CA ASN A 163 8.18 1.30 12.65
C ASN A 163 9.13 0.40 11.82
N LEU A 164 9.61 0.94 10.71
CA LEU A 164 10.66 0.26 9.92
C LEU A 164 11.84 -0.07 10.84
N HIS A 165 12.22 -1.35 10.90
CA HIS A 165 13.30 -1.80 11.74
C HIS A 165 14.67 -1.38 11.15
N ASP A 166 15.50 -0.76 11.98
CA ASP A 166 16.79 -0.15 11.60
C ASP A 166 17.91 -1.17 11.31
N ASP A 167 17.67 -2.48 11.42
CA ASP A 167 18.72 -3.49 11.59
C ASP A 167 19.20 -4.16 10.30
N GLU A 168 18.50 -4.01 9.15
CA GLU A 168 18.89 -4.59 7.85
C GLU A 168 18.53 -3.65 6.70
N PRO A 169 19.22 -3.73 5.56
CA PRO A 169 18.82 -2.98 4.38
C PRO A 169 17.43 -3.46 3.91
N VAL A 170 16.44 -2.64 4.15
CA VAL A 170 15.05 -2.90 3.74
C VAL A 170 14.89 -2.46 2.29
N MET A 171 14.40 -3.37 1.45
CA MET A 171 14.00 -3.05 0.07
C MET A 171 12.54 -2.66 0.06
N ALA A 172 12.23 -1.57 -0.63
CA ALA A 172 10.89 -1.09 -0.88
C ALA A 172 10.66 -1.02 -2.39
N THR A 173 9.41 -1.05 -2.81
CA THR A 173 9.03 -0.89 -4.21
C THR A 173 8.25 0.41 -4.36
N THR A 174 8.60 1.21 -5.36
CA THR A 174 7.77 2.36 -5.78
C THR A 174 7.27 2.15 -7.20
N MET A 175 6.13 2.75 -7.53
CA MET A 175 5.49 2.55 -8.83
C MET A 175 4.72 3.77 -9.30
N GLY A 176 4.58 3.90 -10.63
CA GLY A 176 3.78 4.97 -11.21
C GLY A 176 3.89 5.09 -12.72
N TRP A 177 3.40 6.21 -13.23
CA TRP A 177 3.40 6.57 -14.66
C TRP A 177 4.27 7.80 -14.94
N GLY A 178 5.15 8.11 -14.00
CA GLY A 178 6.02 9.29 -14.08
C GLY A 178 7.03 9.26 -15.21
N ALA A 179 7.83 10.32 -15.28
CA ALA A 179 8.87 10.45 -16.28
C ALA A 179 9.95 9.38 -16.08
N THR A 180 10.52 8.94 -17.16
CA THR A 180 11.29 7.71 -17.32
C THR A 180 12.77 8.00 -17.55
N SER A 181 13.08 9.28 -17.57
CA SER A 181 14.43 9.84 -17.63
C SER A 181 14.34 11.31 -17.24
N SER A 182 15.45 11.89 -16.80
CA SER A 182 15.55 13.34 -16.55
C SER A 182 15.11 14.14 -17.79
N GLY A 183 14.03 14.94 -17.64
CA GLY A 183 13.43 15.70 -18.75
C GLY A 183 12.62 14.87 -19.76
N GLY A 184 12.37 13.60 -19.49
CA GLY A 184 11.58 12.68 -20.32
C GLY A 184 10.07 12.88 -20.19
N TRP A 185 9.30 12.11 -20.99
CA TRP A 185 7.85 12.02 -20.90
C TRP A 185 7.46 10.89 -19.93
N GLY A 186 6.29 11.01 -19.29
CA GLY A 186 5.74 9.94 -18.46
C GLY A 186 5.46 8.66 -19.24
N SER A 187 5.48 7.52 -18.54
CA SER A 187 5.12 6.24 -19.12
C SER A 187 3.62 6.16 -19.40
N ASN A 188 3.25 5.47 -20.48
CA ASN A 188 1.85 5.12 -20.72
C ASN A 188 1.40 3.90 -19.91
N VAL A 189 2.32 3.03 -19.53
CA VAL A 189 2.06 1.82 -18.73
C VAL A 189 2.60 2.00 -17.31
N LEU A 190 2.00 1.31 -16.36
CA LEU A 190 2.45 1.33 -14.97
C LEU A 190 3.82 0.67 -14.88
N MET A 191 4.75 1.36 -14.26
CA MET A 191 6.13 0.92 -14.07
C MET A 191 6.40 0.73 -12.57
N GLU A 192 7.39 -0.09 -12.23
CA GLU A 192 7.85 -0.33 -10.86
C GLU A 192 9.37 -0.36 -10.78
N VAL A 193 9.92 -0.05 -9.60
CA VAL A 193 11.33 -0.22 -9.28
C VAL A 193 11.50 -0.53 -7.80
N ASP A 194 12.41 -1.45 -7.50
CA ASP A 194 12.83 -1.75 -6.14
C ASP A 194 13.95 -0.81 -5.73
N VAL A 195 13.79 -0.17 -4.57
CA VAL A 195 14.74 0.83 -4.04
C VAL A 195 15.09 0.50 -2.59
N PRO A 196 16.37 0.56 -2.21
CA PRO A 196 16.76 0.40 -0.80
C PRO A 196 16.30 1.63 0.01
N ILE A 197 15.82 1.39 1.23
CA ILE A 197 15.56 2.47 2.20
C ILE A 197 16.89 2.98 2.73
N ASP A 198 17.11 4.29 2.71
CA ASP A 198 18.27 4.99 3.24
C ASP A 198 17.85 5.93 4.38
N GLU A 199 17.90 5.45 5.62
CA GLU A 199 17.58 6.25 6.81
C GLU A 199 18.56 7.42 7.02
N SER A 200 19.75 7.38 6.43
CA SER A 200 20.69 8.50 6.47
C SER A 200 20.30 9.65 5.54
N CYS A 201 19.45 9.37 4.56
CA CYS A 201 19.03 10.30 3.52
C CYS A 201 20.21 10.93 2.73
N GLY A 202 21.32 10.27 2.68
CA GLY A 202 22.45 10.69 1.87
C GLY A 202 22.92 12.12 2.12
N ASN A 203 23.10 12.87 1.04
CA ASN A 203 23.58 14.25 1.09
C ASN A 203 22.52 15.26 1.57
N ILE A 204 21.26 14.86 1.70
CA ILE A 204 20.10 15.71 2.03
C ILE A 204 19.57 15.51 3.45
N GLY A 205 20.22 14.67 4.27
CA GLY A 205 19.74 14.33 5.62
C GLY A 205 19.45 15.51 6.54
N ASN A 206 20.05 16.67 6.32
CA ASN A 206 19.77 17.89 7.11
C ASN A 206 18.45 18.60 6.71
N GLU A 207 17.84 18.23 5.60
CA GLU A 207 16.59 18.82 5.07
C GLU A 207 15.39 17.92 5.31
N VAL A 208 15.66 16.68 5.75
CA VAL A 208 14.65 15.65 6.02
C VAL A 208 14.20 15.72 7.47
N THR A 209 12.90 15.59 7.69
CA THR A 209 12.27 15.54 9.02
C THR A 209 11.94 14.09 9.40
N ASN A 210 11.54 13.86 10.66
CA ASN A 210 11.06 12.55 11.10
C ASN A 210 9.79 12.07 10.36
N ASN A 211 9.09 12.99 9.67
CA ASN A 211 7.90 12.68 8.88
C ASN A 211 8.23 12.23 7.45
N MET A 212 9.50 12.04 7.17
CA MET A 212 10.02 11.65 5.87
C MET A 212 10.82 10.36 5.97
N VAL A 213 10.88 9.61 4.89
CA VAL A 213 11.75 8.46 4.69
C VAL A 213 12.41 8.60 3.33
N CYS A 214 13.67 8.20 3.23
CA CYS A 214 14.40 8.24 1.97
C CYS A 214 14.55 6.82 1.41
N ALA A 215 14.40 6.69 0.10
CA ALA A 215 14.68 5.44 -0.60
C ALA A 215 15.26 5.73 -1.99
N GLY A 216 16.23 4.94 -2.43
CA GLY A 216 16.92 5.09 -3.71
C GLY A 216 18.29 4.44 -3.70
N ASP A 217 18.81 4.08 -4.89
CA ASP A 217 20.17 3.54 -4.97
C ASP A 217 21.21 4.63 -4.67
N TRP A 218 22.09 4.37 -3.71
CA TRP A 218 23.20 5.25 -3.37
C TRP A 218 24.11 5.60 -4.56
N ASN A 219 24.26 4.68 -5.48
CA ASN A 219 25.06 4.89 -6.69
C ASN A 219 24.32 5.64 -7.79
N GLY A 220 23.03 5.91 -7.58
CA GLY A 220 22.12 6.45 -8.58
C GLY A 220 21.68 5.42 -9.61
N GLY A 221 20.68 5.75 -10.39
CA GLY A 221 20.16 4.92 -11.49
C GLY A 221 18.81 4.26 -11.22
N GLU A 222 18.33 4.23 -9.96
CA GLU A 222 17.01 3.69 -9.56
C GLU A 222 16.34 4.66 -8.59
N ASP A 223 15.19 5.22 -8.99
CA ASP A 223 14.41 6.15 -8.18
C ASP A 223 13.00 6.38 -8.77
N SER A 224 12.09 6.95 -7.98
CA SER A 224 10.84 7.55 -8.47
C SER A 224 11.12 8.83 -9.25
N CYS A 225 10.21 9.26 -10.13
CA CYS A 225 10.39 10.44 -10.97
C CYS A 225 9.14 11.35 -11.04
N GLN A 226 9.21 12.44 -11.81
CA GLN A 226 8.10 13.36 -12.02
C GLN A 226 6.88 12.65 -12.59
N GLY A 227 5.72 12.82 -11.93
CA GLY A 227 4.45 12.15 -12.27
C GLY A 227 4.14 10.97 -11.37
N ASP A 228 5.12 10.48 -10.58
CA ASP A 228 4.90 9.48 -9.53
C ASP A 228 4.47 10.14 -8.21
N SER A 229 4.62 11.47 -8.08
CA SER A 229 4.18 12.28 -6.92
C SER A 229 2.85 11.82 -6.37
N GLY A 230 2.75 11.60 -5.06
CA GLY A 230 1.56 11.09 -4.39
C GLY A 230 1.36 9.58 -4.49
N GLY A 231 2.13 8.90 -5.35
CA GLY A 231 2.13 7.45 -5.49
C GLY A 231 2.76 6.73 -4.30
N PRO A 232 2.63 5.39 -4.24
CA PRO A 232 3.06 4.59 -3.12
C PRO A 232 4.56 4.29 -3.11
N LEU A 233 5.13 4.21 -1.91
CA LEU A 233 6.29 3.40 -1.56
C LEU A 233 5.78 2.27 -0.67
N ILE A 234 6.02 1.03 -1.06
CA ILE A 234 5.51 -0.16 -0.38
C ILE A 234 6.62 -1.10 0.05
N MET A 235 6.33 -1.94 1.01
CA MET A 235 7.13 -3.11 1.35
C MET A 235 6.24 -4.34 1.46
N THR A 236 6.85 -5.52 1.48
CA THR A 236 6.17 -6.78 1.75
C THR A 236 6.43 -7.17 3.20
N ASN A 237 5.36 -7.43 3.96
CA ASN A 237 5.46 -7.91 5.34
C ASN A 237 5.83 -9.40 5.41
N ASP A 238 5.95 -9.94 6.62
CA ASP A 238 6.31 -11.34 6.86
C ASP A 238 5.27 -12.34 6.34
N GLU A 239 4.00 -11.92 6.20
CA GLU A 239 2.90 -12.70 5.63
C GLU A 239 2.90 -12.69 4.11
N GLY A 240 3.72 -11.84 3.47
CA GLY A 240 3.82 -11.68 2.03
C GLY A 240 2.83 -10.68 1.46
N GLU A 241 2.21 -9.85 2.29
CA GLU A 241 1.26 -8.81 1.91
C GLU A 241 1.96 -7.46 1.75
N TYR A 242 1.40 -6.58 0.90
CA TYR A 242 1.94 -5.25 0.69
C TYR A 242 1.44 -4.27 1.74
N GLU A 243 2.37 -3.48 2.28
CA GLU A 243 2.08 -2.36 3.20
C GLU A 243 2.58 -1.04 2.62
N LEU A 244 1.76 0.01 2.75
CA LEU A 244 2.12 1.38 2.38
C LEU A 244 2.98 1.99 3.47
N ILE A 245 4.24 2.26 3.14
CA ILE A 245 5.24 2.81 4.08
C ILE A 245 5.52 4.30 3.83
N GLY A 246 5.30 4.76 2.59
CA GLY A 246 5.58 6.13 2.18
C GLY A 246 4.77 6.60 0.99
N ILE A 247 4.80 7.91 0.77
CA ILE A 247 4.15 8.59 -0.36
C ILE A 247 5.21 9.40 -1.09
N VAL A 248 5.34 9.25 -2.40
CA VAL A 248 6.28 10.02 -3.22
C VAL A 248 6.06 11.51 -3.02
N SER A 249 7.07 12.23 -2.54
CA SER A 249 6.98 13.64 -2.19
C SER A 249 7.95 14.52 -2.98
N TRP A 250 9.28 14.39 -2.77
CA TRP A 250 10.26 15.25 -3.44
C TRP A 250 11.62 14.57 -3.56
N GLY A 251 12.56 15.22 -4.27
CA GLY A 251 13.95 14.75 -4.38
C GLY A 251 14.81 15.77 -5.12
N TYR A 252 16.13 15.62 -5.00
CA TYR A 252 17.11 16.33 -5.77
C TYR A 252 17.65 15.42 -6.87
N GLY A 253 17.55 15.85 -8.14
CA GLY A 253 18.29 15.28 -9.29
C GLY A 253 17.77 13.94 -9.74
N TRP A 254 16.75 13.35 -9.53
CA TRP A 254 16.15 12.12 -10.12
C TRP A 254 17.17 11.00 -10.39
N ALA A 255 17.35 10.12 -9.41
CA ALA A 255 18.32 9.04 -9.43
C ALA A 255 19.80 9.49 -9.49
N ASP A 256 20.13 10.68 -9.01
CA ASP A 256 21.52 11.13 -8.86
C ASP A 256 22.17 10.44 -7.68
N ALA A 257 23.43 9.99 -7.85
CA ALA A 257 24.17 9.30 -6.80
C ALA A 257 24.26 10.14 -5.50
N GLY A 258 23.86 9.55 -4.37
CA GLY A 258 23.86 10.20 -3.05
C GLY A 258 22.68 11.15 -2.79
N TYR A 259 21.69 11.16 -3.66
CA TYR A 259 20.46 11.95 -3.53
C TYR A 259 19.23 11.05 -3.70
N PRO A 260 18.87 10.26 -2.66
CA PRO A 260 17.71 9.39 -2.72
C PRO A 260 16.40 10.18 -2.82
N GLY A 261 15.34 9.56 -3.34
CA GLY A 261 14.00 10.10 -3.29
C GLY A 261 13.51 10.26 -1.86
N VAL A 262 12.70 11.27 -1.61
CA VAL A 262 12.10 11.56 -0.31
C VAL A 262 10.60 11.33 -0.37
N TYR A 263 10.14 10.52 0.57
CA TYR A 263 8.76 10.07 0.71
C TYR A 263 8.20 10.56 2.04
N SER A 264 6.93 10.91 2.08
CA SER A 264 6.22 11.20 3.33
C SER A 264 5.98 9.89 4.08
N ARG A 265 6.56 9.74 5.27
CA ARG A 265 6.55 8.52 6.09
C ARG A 265 5.15 8.27 6.70
N ILE A 266 4.52 7.15 6.38
CA ILE A 266 3.16 6.82 6.85
C ILE A 266 3.11 6.63 8.37
N TYR A 267 4.01 5.81 8.93
CA TYR A 267 3.99 5.41 10.35
C TYR A 267 3.85 6.59 11.32
N THR A 268 4.55 7.70 11.08
CA THR A 268 4.54 8.86 11.99
C THR A 268 3.21 9.60 12.05
N ARG A 269 2.28 9.31 11.12
CA ARG A 269 0.99 9.99 10.99
C ARG A 269 -0.21 9.04 11.04
N LEU A 270 -0.02 7.79 11.44
CA LEU A 270 -1.10 6.82 11.61
C LEU A 270 -2.29 7.39 12.41
N PRO A 271 -2.10 8.05 13.57
CA PRO A 271 -3.25 8.59 14.31
C PRO A 271 -4.07 9.59 13.49
N TRP A 272 -3.41 10.43 12.66
CA TRP A 272 -4.12 11.37 11.81
C TRP A 272 -4.87 10.66 10.68
N PHE A 273 -4.29 9.63 10.08
CA PHE A 273 -4.99 8.85 9.07
C PHE A 273 -6.20 8.14 9.68
N PHE A 274 -6.02 7.47 10.80
CA PHE A 274 -7.08 6.69 11.45
C PHE A 274 -8.25 7.54 11.98
N ASP A 275 -8.02 8.81 12.30
CA ASP A 275 -9.10 9.76 12.62
C ASP A 275 -10.13 9.89 11.48
N TYR A 276 -9.75 9.61 10.23
CA TYR A 276 -10.61 9.72 9.04
C TYR A 276 -10.99 8.37 8.45
N ILE A 277 -10.03 7.45 8.29
CA ILE A 277 -10.24 6.18 7.59
C ILE A 277 -10.58 5.02 8.53
N GLY A 278 -10.63 5.26 9.84
CA GLY A 278 -10.71 4.22 10.87
C GLY A 278 -9.39 3.46 11.04
N GLU A 279 -9.19 2.89 12.19
CA GLU A 279 -8.11 1.93 12.40
C GLU A 279 -8.30 0.74 11.47
N PRO A 280 -7.23 0.00 11.11
CA PRO A 280 -7.41 -1.31 10.48
C PRO A 280 -8.44 -2.06 11.33
N GLU A 281 -9.45 -2.67 10.70
CA GLU A 281 -10.13 -3.73 11.41
C GLU A 281 -9.02 -4.75 11.65
N ASP A 282 -8.63 -4.91 12.91
CA ASP A 282 -7.77 -6.02 13.28
C ASP A 282 -8.42 -7.23 12.63
N ASP A 283 -7.70 -7.94 11.74
CA ASP A 283 -8.20 -9.19 11.21
C ASP A 283 -8.44 -10.08 12.40
N ILE A 284 -9.71 -10.13 12.83
CA ILE A 284 -10.09 -10.89 14.01
C ILE A 284 -9.73 -12.34 13.72
N LEU A 285 -8.60 -12.76 14.28
CA LEU A 285 -8.14 -14.12 14.13
C LEU A 285 -9.17 -15.06 14.76
N LEU A 286 -9.99 -15.68 13.90
CA LEU A 286 -11.03 -16.58 14.39
C LEU A 286 -10.44 -17.63 15.31
N GLY A 287 -10.94 -17.68 16.54
CA GLY A 287 -10.46 -18.61 17.56
C GLY A 287 -9.42 -18.03 18.53
N ASP A 288 -8.93 -16.82 18.32
CA ASP A 288 -8.16 -16.01 19.26
C ASP A 288 -9.08 -14.99 19.94
N ILE A 289 -9.76 -15.44 21.00
CA ILE A 289 -10.83 -14.67 21.62
C ILE A 289 -10.29 -13.62 22.61
N ASN A 290 -9.06 -13.79 23.08
CA ASN A 290 -8.40 -12.84 23.99
C ASN A 290 -7.44 -11.88 23.27
N PHE A 291 -7.33 -11.99 21.94
CA PHE A 291 -6.49 -11.16 21.07
C PHE A 291 -5.00 -11.14 21.48
N ASP A 292 -4.48 -12.30 21.93
CA ASP A 292 -3.05 -12.43 22.29
C ASP A 292 -2.18 -12.97 21.13
N GLY A 293 -2.78 -13.17 19.94
CA GLY A 293 -2.13 -13.70 18.75
C GLY A 293 -1.91 -15.22 18.78
N LEU A 294 -2.43 -15.94 19.77
CA LEU A 294 -2.19 -17.37 19.97
C LEU A 294 -3.48 -18.17 20.20
N HIS A 295 -3.75 -19.15 19.38
CA HIS A 295 -4.80 -20.13 19.68
C HIS A 295 -4.37 -21.06 20.82
N ASN A 296 -4.97 -20.93 22.00
CA ASN A 296 -4.60 -21.73 23.16
C ASN A 296 -5.81 -22.03 24.08
N VAL A 297 -5.55 -22.69 25.21
CA VAL A 297 -6.62 -23.12 26.14
C VAL A 297 -7.37 -21.93 26.75
N THR A 298 -6.77 -20.73 26.80
CA THR A 298 -7.43 -19.51 27.31
C THR A 298 -8.64 -19.15 26.46
N ASP A 299 -8.52 -19.26 25.14
CA ASP A 299 -9.59 -18.96 24.18
C ASP A 299 -10.75 -19.94 24.36
N ILE A 300 -10.45 -21.24 24.52
CA ILE A 300 -11.49 -22.24 24.81
C ILE A 300 -12.26 -21.87 26.07
N VAL A 301 -11.58 -21.46 27.14
CA VAL A 301 -12.22 -21.09 28.41
C VAL A 301 -13.15 -19.87 28.19
N ILE A 302 -12.75 -18.89 27.40
CA ILE A 302 -13.54 -17.69 27.15
C ILE A 302 -14.77 -18.04 26.31
N VAL A 303 -14.63 -18.72 25.17
CA VAL A 303 -15.79 -19.09 24.33
C VAL A 303 -16.76 -20.00 25.05
N VAL A 304 -16.27 -20.93 25.89
CA VAL A 304 -17.13 -21.75 26.75
C VAL A 304 -17.97 -20.91 27.71
N ASN A 305 -17.38 -19.88 28.34
CA ASN A 305 -18.11 -18.98 29.23
C ASN A 305 -19.20 -18.20 28.48
N PHE A 306 -18.96 -17.78 27.23
CA PHE A 306 -19.97 -17.14 26.39
C PHE A 306 -21.11 -18.12 26.08
N VAL A 307 -20.80 -19.32 25.64
CA VAL A 307 -21.79 -20.36 25.32
C VAL A 307 -22.64 -20.78 26.54
N LEU A 308 -22.05 -20.79 27.74
CA LEU A 308 -22.78 -21.06 28.99
C LEU A 308 -23.55 -19.86 29.52
N GLY A 309 -23.35 -18.65 28.94
CA GLY A 309 -23.98 -17.42 29.42
C GLY A 309 -23.39 -16.90 30.73
N ASN A 310 -22.16 -17.26 31.06
CA ASN A 310 -21.45 -16.78 32.24
C ASN A 310 -20.88 -15.35 32.03
N SER A 311 -20.63 -14.98 30.79
CA SER A 311 -20.21 -13.64 30.35
C SER A 311 -20.87 -13.31 29.00
N THR A 312 -20.86 -12.00 28.66
CA THR A 312 -21.37 -11.50 27.38
C THR A 312 -20.17 -11.02 26.59
N PRO A 313 -19.97 -11.52 25.35
CA PRO A 313 -18.87 -11.04 24.49
C PRO A 313 -19.10 -9.58 24.05
N SER A 314 -18.01 -8.84 23.78
CA SER A 314 -18.02 -7.67 22.93
C SER A 314 -18.31 -8.08 21.48
N ASP A 315 -18.48 -7.12 20.57
CA ASP A 315 -18.72 -7.40 19.16
C ASP A 315 -17.53 -8.14 18.53
N ASP A 316 -16.29 -7.76 18.88
CA ASP A 316 -15.06 -8.39 18.39
C ASP A 316 -14.86 -9.79 18.99
N GLU A 317 -15.04 -9.95 20.30
CA GLU A 317 -15.01 -11.28 20.95
C GLU A 317 -16.08 -12.22 20.39
N PHE A 318 -17.26 -11.66 20.02
CA PHE A 318 -18.30 -12.45 19.35
C PHE A 318 -17.81 -12.93 17.99
N THR A 319 -17.26 -12.01 17.18
CA THR A 319 -16.72 -12.30 15.85
C THR A 319 -15.58 -13.33 15.93
N ALA A 320 -14.62 -13.14 16.84
CA ALA A 320 -13.53 -14.12 17.08
C ALA A 320 -14.03 -15.50 17.51
N SER A 321 -15.18 -15.55 18.19
CA SER A 321 -15.76 -16.79 18.74
C SER A 321 -16.70 -17.51 17.77
N ASP A 322 -17.30 -16.84 16.80
CA ASP A 322 -18.25 -17.42 15.82
C ASP A 322 -17.48 -18.08 14.66
N MET A 323 -16.92 -19.25 14.95
CA MET A 323 -15.98 -19.95 14.09
C MET A 323 -16.57 -20.40 12.75
N ASN A 324 -17.89 -20.65 12.72
CA ASN A 324 -18.60 -21.07 11.50
C ASN A 324 -19.36 -19.94 10.81
N VAL A 325 -19.26 -18.72 11.35
CA VAL A 325 -19.85 -17.48 10.84
C VAL A 325 -21.38 -17.61 10.62
N ASP A 326 -22.09 -18.33 11.54
CA ASP A 326 -23.53 -18.53 11.45
C ASP A 326 -24.34 -17.52 12.30
N GLY A 327 -23.67 -16.61 13.00
CA GLY A 327 -24.26 -15.56 13.84
C GLY A 327 -24.76 -16.08 15.19
N ILE A 328 -24.38 -17.29 15.63
CA ILE A 328 -24.86 -17.91 16.86
C ILE A 328 -23.73 -18.59 17.61
N LEU A 329 -23.31 -18.04 18.74
CA LEU A 329 -22.33 -18.72 19.59
C LEU A 329 -22.93 -19.96 20.25
N ASN A 330 -22.35 -21.10 19.94
CA ASN A 330 -22.80 -22.39 20.43
C ASN A 330 -21.65 -23.42 20.55
N ILE A 331 -21.97 -24.67 20.85
CA ILE A 331 -20.96 -25.72 21.06
C ILE A 331 -20.16 -26.06 19.79
N LEU A 332 -20.69 -25.73 18.60
CA LEU A 332 -19.95 -26.01 17.35
C LEU A 332 -18.72 -25.12 17.25
N ASP A 333 -18.84 -23.86 17.66
CA ASP A 333 -17.72 -22.91 17.66
C ASP A 333 -16.63 -23.37 18.65
N VAL A 334 -17.03 -23.78 19.85
CA VAL A 334 -16.08 -24.36 20.82
C VAL A 334 -15.31 -25.54 20.23
N ILE A 335 -16.00 -26.42 19.48
CA ILE A 335 -15.38 -27.57 18.84
C ILE A 335 -14.37 -27.13 17.78
N GLU A 336 -14.67 -26.10 17.02
CA GLU A 336 -13.78 -25.61 15.97
C GLU A 336 -12.53 -24.95 16.56
N VAL A 337 -12.65 -24.12 17.62
CA VAL A 337 -11.49 -23.60 18.36
C VAL A 337 -10.61 -24.73 18.89
N VAL A 338 -11.21 -25.77 19.52
CA VAL A 338 -10.45 -26.94 20.01
C VAL A 338 -9.76 -27.69 18.88
N ASN A 339 -10.41 -27.83 17.72
CA ASN A 339 -9.80 -28.49 16.55
C ASN A 339 -8.55 -27.75 16.06
N ILE A 340 -8.59 -26.41 16.00
CA ILE A 340 -7.42 -25.60 15.65
C ILE A 340 -6.28 -25.87 16.63
N ILE A 341 -6.54 -25.77 17.92
CA ILE A 341 -5.52 -25.94 18.98
C ILE A 341 -4.92 -27.36 19.00
N LEU A 342 -5.73 -28.38 18.74
CA LEU A 342 -5.27 -29.77 18.71
C LEU A 342 -4.67 -30.18 17.36
N GLY A 343 -4.75 -29.33 16.34
CA GLY A 343 -4.35 -29.66 14.97
C GLY A 343 -5.11 -30.88 14.41
N SER A 344 -6.38 -31.03 14.75
CA SER A 344 -7.18 -32.25 14.52
C SER A 344 -8.58 -31.89 14.04
N ASN A 345 -9.00 -32.51 12.95
CA ASN A 345 -10.40 -32.52 12.50
C ASN A 345 -11.16 -33.78 13.00
N ASP A 346 -10.68 -34.43 14.05
CA ASP A 346 -11.30 -35.61 14.63
C ASP A 346 -12.32 -35.21 15.70
N LEU A 347 -13.56 -35.04 15.26
CA LEU A 347 -14.69 -34.65 16.10
C LEU A 347 -14.81 -35.55 17.37
N ALA A 348 -14.54 -36.86 17.24
CA ALA A 348 -14.67 -37.78 18.36
C ALA A 348 -13.64 -37.47 19.46
N ARG A 349 -12.40 -37.16 19.10
CA ARG A 349 -11.34 -36.76 20.05
C ARG A 349 -11.63 -35.44 20.71
N THR A 350 -12.14 -34.48 19.91
CA THR A 350 -12.50 -33.15 20.39
C THR A 350 -13.64 -33.22 21.41
N VAL A 351 -14.69 -34.01 21.13
CA VAL A 351 -15.81 -34.23 22.06
C VAL A 351 -15.34 -34.89 23.32
N GLU A 352 -14.51 -35.97 23.25
CA GLU A 352 -13.96 -36.64 24.41
C GLU A 352 -13.12 -35.70 25.29
N TRP A 353 -12.33 -34.84 24.68
CA TRP A 353 -11.53 -33.83 25.36
C TRP A 353 -12.40 -32.79 26.09
N LEU A 354 -13.45 -32.28 25.43
CA LEU A 354 -14.39 -31.31 26.00
C LEU A 354 -15.18 -31.90 27.17
N GLU A 355 -15.73 -33.10 27.03
CA GLU A 355 -16.47 -33.79 28.11
C GLU A 355 -15.59 -34.02 29.34
N LYS A 356 -14.31 -34.27 29.14
CA LYS A 356 -13.35 -34.47 30.23
C LYS A 356 -13.02 -33.18 30.96
N ASN A 357 -12.86 -32.04 30.23
CA ASN A 357 -12.35 -30.79 30.80
C ASN A 357 -13.47 -29.80 31.16
N PHE A 358 -14.63 -29.92 30.49
CA PHE A 358 -15.79 -29.04 30.68
C PHE A 358 -17.09 -29.87 30.77
N PRO A 359 -17.27 -30.67 31.83
CA PRO A 359 -18.42 -31.59 31.96
C PRO A 359 -19.77 -30.85 32.02
N GLU A 360 -19.79 -29.55 32.34
CA GLU A 360 -20.97 -28.68 32.36
C GLU A 360 -21.51 -28.38 30.97
N LEU A 361 -20.74 -28.51 29.89
CA LEU A 361 -21.18 -28.26 28.51
C LEU A 361 -22.20 -29.29 28.02
N GLU A 362 -22.31 -30.45 28.64
CA GLU A 362 -23.15 -31.58 28.18
C GLU A 362 -22.98 -31.80 26.64
N THR A 363 -21.75 -31.79 26.16
CA THR A 363 -21.34 -31.69 24.75
C THR A 363 -22.06 -32.68 23.86
N LYS A 364 -22.17 -33.92 24.29
CA LYS A 364 -22.79 -34.99 23.49
C LYS A 364 -24.28 -34.77 23.25
N LYS A 365 -25.04 -34.37 24.28
CA LYS A 365 -26.47 -34.11 24.15
C LYS A 365 -26.77 -32.88 23.29
N ARG A 366 -25.92 -31.85 23.39
CA ARG A 366 -26.08 -30.63 22.57
C ARG A 366 -25.73 -30.89 21.12
N LEU A 367 -24.69 -31.63 20.84
CA LEU A 367 -24.30 -32.04 19.48
C LEU A 367 -25.39 -32.86 18.79
N GLU A 368 -25.95 -33.86 19.47
CA GLU A 368 -27.04 -34.67 18.98
C GLU A 368 -28.25 -33.80 18.62
N LYS A 369 -28.59 -32.84 19.48
CA LYS A 369 -29.71 -31.92 19.27
C LYS A 369 -29.47 -30.92 18.11
N LEU A 370 -28.23 -30.41 17.94
CA LEU A 370 -27.87 -29.53 16.86
C LEU A 370 -27.81 -30.26 15.51
N GLN A 371 -27.41 -31.52 15.47
CA GLN A 371 -27.46 -32.34 14.27
C GLN A 371 -28.90 -32.64 13.85
N GLU A 372 -29.84 -32.84 14.81
CA GLU A 372 -31.26 -32.95 14.52
C GLU A 372 -31.80 -31.65 13.91
N TYR A 373 -31.47 -30.48 14.45
CA TYR A 373 -31.89 -29.17 13.90
C TYR A 373 -31.35 -28.92 12.49
N LYS A 374 -30.10 -29.26 12.23
CA LYS A 374 -29.51 -29.10 10.89
C LYS A 374 -30.19 -30.01 9.85
N TYR A 375 -30.67 -31.15 10.26
CA TYR A 375 -31.43 -32.09 9.38
C TYR A 375 -32.84 -31.59 9.07
N GLU A 376 -33.48 -30.89 10.03
CA GLU A 376 -34.82 -30.29 9.82
C GLU A 376 -34.81 -29.03 8.94
N ILE A 377 -33.68 -28.29 8.86
CA ILE A 377 -33.59 -27.06 8.04
C ILE A 377 -33.22 -27.38 6.58
N ILE A 378 -32.60 -28.52 6.32
CA ILE A 378 -32.12 -28.90 4.99
C ILE A 378 -33.16 -29.74 4.21
N ASN A 379 -34.21 -30.25 4.85
CA ASN A 379 -35.29 -31.00 4.26
C ASN A 379 -36.62 -30.22 4.40
#